data_fb22a96f77f7dc079217de4b5cef0b16
#
_entry.id   fb22a96f77f7dc079217de4b5cef0b16
#
_cell.length_a   1.000
_cell.length_b   1.000
_cell.length_c   1.000
_cell.angle_alpha   90.00
_cell.angle_beta   90.00
_cell.angle_gamma   90.00
#
_symmetry.space_group_name_H-M   'P 1'
#
loop_
_entity.id
_entity.type
_entity.pdbx_description
1 polymer ?
#
loop_
_entity_poly.entity_id
_entity_poly.type
_entity_poly.pdbx_seq_one_letter_code
_entity_poly.pdbx_strand_id
1 'polypeptide(L)'
;MPIPLMLTKRIIPCLDVKEGRVVKGTKFLQLRDAGDPVECAQVYNAQGADELVFLDITASHEERKTMVDVVERTAASCFMPLTVGGGIRTVADMREMLLAGADKVGINTAAVKTPHVIDEAAEAFGCQCLVVAIDAKRNDKGSWTVYTHGGRHPTELDAVEWAAEVCRRGAGEILLTSMDADGTKNGYDIALTRAVSEAVTIPVIASGGAGKVDHMVDVLRYGKADAVLAASIFHFGEYTVGDVKRFLGEHGVPVRL
;
A
#
# COMPACT_ATOMS: atom_id res chain seq x y z
N MET A 1 27.78 9.53 22.01
CA MET A 1 26.69 8.56 21.94
C MET A 1 26.45 8.25 20.46
N PRO A 2 26.39 7.01 20.02
CA PRO A 2 25.99 6.71 18.65
C PRO A 2 24.58 7.23 18.47
N ILE A 3 24.34 8.02 17.41
CA ILE A 3 23.01 8.42 16.99
C ILE A 3 22.26 7.12 16.68
N PRO A 4 21.13 6.80 17.33
CA PRO A 4 20.40 5.61 16.97
C PRO A 4 20.07 5.71 15.49
N LEU A 5 20.40 4.69 14.71
CA LEU A 5 20.03 4.58 13.31
C LEU A 5 18.48 4.48 13.27
N MET A 6 17.84 5.62 13.22
CA MET A 6 16.38 5.66 13.01
C MET A 6 16.14 5.41 11.54
N LEU A 7 15.44 4.32 11.22
CA LEU A 7 14.96 4.07 9.86
C LEU A 7 14.06 5.21 9.42
N THR A 8 14.30 5.74 8.23
CA THR A 8 13.46 6.80 7.66
C THR A 8 12.08 6.25 7.31
N LYS A 9 11.06 7.06 7.55
CA LYS A 9 9.69 6.75 7.18
C LYS A 9 9.48 7.02 5.68
N ARG A 10 8.70 6.16 5.01
CA ARG A 10 8.46 6.24 3.56
C ARG A 10 7.14 6.93 3.25
N ILE A 11 7.15 7.76 2.21
CA ILE A 11 5.97 8.43 1.66
C ILE A 11 5.66 7.80 0.31
N ILE A 12 4.51 7.15 0.21
CA ILE A 12 4.14 6.26 -0.88
C ILE A 12 2.87 6.78 -1.57
N PRO A 13 2.98 7.41 -2.74
CA PRO A 13 1.81 7.66 -3.60
C PRO A 13 1.18 6.34 -4.07
N CYS A 14 -0.15 6.33 -4.21
CA CYS A 14 -0.91 5.20 -4.73
C CYS A 14 -1.71 5.61 -5.96
N LEU A 15 -1.67 4.79 -7.00
CA LEU A 15 -2.40 4.96 -8.25
C LEU A 15 -3.35 3.78 -8.45
N ASP A 16 -4.66 4.05 -8.45
CA ASP A 16 -5.65 3.10 -8.93
C ASP A 16 -5.58 3.05 -10.45
N VAL A 17 -5.30 1.86 -11.00
CA VAL A 17 -5.21 1.64 -12.45
C VAL A 17 -6.39 0.81 -12.92
N LYS A 18 -7.06 1.28 -13.96
CA LYS A 18 -8.13 0.58 -14.64
C LYS A 18 -7.90 0.62 -16.15
N GLU A 19 -7.88 -0.54 -16.81
CA GLU A 19 -7.69 -0.64 -18.27
C GLU A 19 -6.44 0.14 -18.76
N GLY A 20 -5.33 0.10 -17.96
CA GLY A 20 -4.10 0.79 -18.28
C GLY A 20 -4.11 2.32 -18.06
N ARG A 21 -5.15 2.87 -17.45
CA ARG A 21 -5.29 4.29 -17.14
C ARG A 21 -5.38 4.51 -15.63
N VAL A 22 -4.79 5.59 -15.15
CA VAL A 22 -5.03 6.04 -13.77
C VAL A 22 -6.47 6.53 -13.66
N VAL A 23 -7.17 6.05 -12.65
CA VAL A 23 -8.53 6.48 -12.36
C VAL A 23 -8.65 7.05 -10.96
N LYS A 24 -9.59 7.96 -10.78
CA LYS A 24 -9.92 8.58 -9.50
C LYS A 24 -11.40 8.42 -9.22
N GLY A 25 -11.70 8.01 -8.00
CA GLY A 25 -13.08 7.93 -7.53
C GLY A 25 -13.13 7.89 -6.01
N THR A 26 -14.30 8.11 -5.43
CA THR A 26 -14.51 7.91 -4.00
C THR A 26 -15.11 6.52 -3.81
N LYS A 27 -14.44 5.66 -3.04
CA LYS A 27 -14.87 4.27 -2.77
C LYS A 27 -15.14 3.47 -4.06
N PHE A 28 -14.28 3.63 -5.08
CA PHE A 28 -14.39 2.99 -6.39
C PHE A 28 -15.68 3.32 -7.17
N LEU A 29 -16.34 4.41 -6.83
CA LEU A 29 -17.54 4.90 -7.52
C LEU A 29 -17.21 6.18 -8.32
N GLN A 30 -17.94 6.36 -9.47
CA GLN A 30 -17.78 7.53 -10.34
C GLN A 30 -16.32 7.77 -10.78
N LEU A 31 -15.66 6.70 -11.23
CA LEU A 31 -14.27 6.74 -11.68
C LEU A 31 -14.13 7.73 -12.86
N ARG A 32 -13.11 8.61 -12.74
CA ARG A 32 -12.72 9.55 -13.80
C ARG A 32 -11.29 9.23 -14.20
N ASP A 33 -11.00 9.30 -15.49
CA ASP A 33 -9.64 9.20 -16.02
C ASP A 33 -8.77 10.31 -15.42
N ALA A 34 -7.59 9.94 -14.97
CA ALA A 34 -6.65 10.83 -14.31
C ALA A 34 -5.26 10.82 -14.97
N GLY A 35 -5.09 10.19 -16.12
CA GLY A 35 -3.90 10.24 -16.94
C GLY A 35 -3.21 8.91 -17.19
N ASP A 36 -2.03 8.97 -17.80
CA ASP A 36 -1.16 7.83 -18.03
C ASP A 36 -0.42 7.48 -16.73
N PRO A 37 -0.42 6.19 -16.31
CA PRO A 37 0.27 5.78 -15.08
C PRO A 37 1.78 6.03 -15.12
N VAL A 38 2.42 5.92 -16.28
CA VAL A 38 3.85 6.14 -16.44
C VAL A 38 4.20 7.62 -16.25
N GLU A 39 3.42 8.54 -16.83
CA GLU A 39 3.59 9.98 -16.64
C GLU A 39 3.40 10.36 -15.16
N CYS A 40 2.37 9.83 -14.51
CA CYS A 40 2.15 10.05 -13.08
C CYS A 40 3.33 9.52 -12.23
N ALA A 41 3.85 8.34 -12.56
CA ALA A 41 5.00 7.76 -11.87
C ALA A 41 6.26 8.63 -12.00
N GLN A 42 6.54 9.17 -13.21
CA GLN A 42 7.66 10.07 -13.46
C GLN A 42 7.55 11.35 -12.62
N VAL A 43 6.35 11.91 -12.49
CA VAL A 43 6.10 13.08 -11.64
C VAL A 43 6.41 12.78 -10.17
N TYR A 44 5.94 11.64 -9.63
CA TYR A 44 6.23 11.27 -8.25
C TYR A 44 7.70 10.91 -8.02
N ASN A 45 8.34 10.28 -8.99
CA ASN A 45 9.79 10.03 -8.96
C ASN A 45 10.58 11.35 -8.89
N ALA A 46 10.22 12.34 -9.69
CA ALA A 46 10.84 13.67 -9.67
C ALA A 46 10.55 14.44 -8.36
N GLN A 47 9.43 14.19 -7.71
CA GLN A 47 9.09 14.75 -6.41
C GLN A 47 9.77 14.03 -5.23
N GLY A 48 10.53 12.96 -5.49
CA GLY A 48 11.27 12.20 -4.48
C GLY A 48 10.40 11.24 -3.68
N ALA A 49 9.37 10.64 -4.27
CA ALA A 49 8.63 9.56 -3.62
C ALA A 49 9.58 8.40 -3.24
N ASP A 50 9.32 7.77 -2.09
CA ASP A 50 10.18 6.69 -1.61
C ASP A 50 9.82 5.34 -2.24
N GLU A 51 8.57 5.20 -2.69
CA GLU A 51 8.01 4.03 -3.34
C GLU A 51 6.73 4.45 -4.07
N LEU A 52 6.27 3.68 -5.05
CA LEU A 52 4.99 3.85 -5.73
C LEU A 52 4.18 2.57 -5.64
N VAL A 53 2.88 2.69 -5.43
CA VAL A 53 1.95 1.56 -5.46
C VAL A 53 0.99 1.71 -6.63
N PHE A 54 0.89 0.68 -7.47
CA PHE A 54 -0.19 0.51 -8.43
C PHE A 54 -1.19 -0.49 -7.88
N LEU A 55 -2.47 -0.12 -7.85
CA LEU A 55 -3.57 -1.02 -7.54
C LEU A 55 -4.40 -1.24 -8.80
N ASP A 56 -4.27 -2.43 -9.39
CA ASP A 56 -5.16 -2.85 -10.47
C ASP A 56 -6.55 -3.14 -9.89
N ILE A 57 -7.49 -2.26 -10.20
CA ILE A 57 -8.89 -2.38 -9.76
C ILE A 57 -9.77 -3.07 -10.80
N THR A 58 -9.20 -3.55 -11.88
CA THR A 58 -9.86 -4.32 -12.91
C THR A 58 -9.94 -5.81 -12.55
N ALA A 59 -11.02 -6.46 -12.94
CA ALA A 59 -11.33 -7.81 -12.46
C ALA A 59 -11.08 -8.92 -13.49
N SER A 60 -10.67 -8.60 -14.75
CA SER A 60 -10.62 -9.58 -15.83
C SER A 60 -9.19 -10.05 -16.16
N HIS A 61 -9.10 -11.26 -16.73
CA HIS A 61 -7.82 -11.87 -17.12
C HIS A 61 -7.19 -11.19 -18.36
N GLU A 62 -8.02 -10.61 -19.23
CA GLU A 62 -7.55 -9.93 -20.46
C GLU A 62 -6.86 -8.59 -20.13
N GLU A 63 -7.27 -7.96 -19.04
CA GLU A 63 -6.75 -6.68 -18.58
C GLU A 63 -5.40 -6.82 -17.85
N ARG A 64 -5.02 -8.04 -17.42
CA ARG A 64 -3.72 -8.30 -16.83
C ARG A 64 -2.55 -8.00 -17.78
N LYS A 65 -2.69 -8.31 -19.07
CA LYS A 65 -1.64 -7.99 -20.06
C LYS A 65 -1.39 -6.48 -20.18
N THR A 66 -2.46 -5.70 -20.04
CA THR A 66 -2.36 -4.23 -20.02
C THR A 66 -1.59 -3.76 -18.80
N MET A 67 -1.79 -4.42 -17.64
CA MET A 67 -1.05 -4.08 -16.41
C MET A 67 0.43 -4.44 -16.51
N VAL A 68 0.77 -5.57 -17.12
CA VAL A 68 2.16 -5.97 -17.38
C VAL A 68 2.87 -4.90 -18.23
N ASP A 69 2.27 -4.44 -19.35
CA ASP A 69 2.82 -3.37 -20.20
C ASP A 69 3.04 -2.06 -19.41
N VAL A 70 2.07 -1.68 -18.57
CA VAL A 70 2.18 -0.49 -17.72
C VAL A 70 3.35 -0.62 -16.75
N VAL A 71 3.53 -1.79 -16.12
CA VAL A 71 4.64 -2.06 -15.20
C VAL A 71 5.98 -2.00 -15.91
N GLU A 72 6.12 -2.65 -17.07
CA GLU A 72 7.36 -2.62 -17.88
C GLU A 72 7.76 -1.19 -18.27
N ARG A 73 6.82 -0.40 -18.79
CA ARG A 73 7.07 0.99 -19.17
C ARG A 73 7.42 1.88 -17.98
N THR A 74 6.78 1.64 -16.83
CA THR A 74 7.08 2.40 -15.61
C THR A 74 8.45 2.04 -15.07
N ALA A 75 8.79 0.77 -14.96
CA ALA A 75 10.09 0.29 -14.50
C ALA A 75 11.24 0.75 -15.39
N ALA A 76 11.01 0.90 -16.71
CA ALA A 76 11.98 1.43 -17.65
C ALA A 76 12.27 2.94 -17.47
N SER A 77 11.38 3.69 -16.82
CA SER A 77 11.44 5.15 -16.73
C SER A 77 11.53 5.72 -15.31
N CYS A 78 11.27 4.92 -14.28
CA CYS A 78 11.29 5.33 -12.87
C CYS A 78 12.19 4.41 -12.05
N PHE A 79 12.92 5.00 -11.08
CA PHE A 79 13.91 4.28 -10.28
C PHE A 79 13.53 4.15 -8.80
N MET A 80 12.36 4.65 -8.41
CA MET A 80 11.79 4.36 -7.09
C MET A 80 11.18 2.96 -7.10
N PRO A 81 11.22 2.21 -5.98
CA PRO A 81 10.59 0.90 -5.88
C PRO A 81 9.11 0.93 -6.26
N LEU A 82 8.69 -0.04 -7.07
CA LEU A 82 7.33 -0.19 -7.56
C LEU A 82 6.68 -1.42 -6.94
N THR A 83 5.59 -1.22 -6.22
CA THR A 83 4.71 -2.28 -5.72
C THR A 83 3.46 -2.37 -6.60
N VAL A 84 3.13 -3.57 -7.05
CA VAL A 84 1.92 -3.84 -7.86
C VAL A 84 0.97 -4.73 -7.09
N GLY A 85 -0.26 -4.27 -6.89
CA GLY A 85 -1.33 -5.02 -6.26
C GLY A 85 -2.59 -5.06 -7.12
N GLY A 86 -3.56 -5.88 -6.70
CA GLY A 86 -4.81 -6.09 -7.44
C GLY A 86 -4.75 -7.29 -8.39
N GLY A 87 -5.77 -8.12 -8.34
CA GLY A 87 -5.93 -9.27 -9.24
C GLY A 87 -4.91 -10.41 -9.14
N ILE A 88 -3.83 -10.27 -8.37
CA ILE A 88 -2.77 -11.28 -8.19
C ILE A 88 -3.27 -12.41 -7.29
N ARG A 89 -3.16 -13.67 -7.75
CA ARG A 89 -3.76 -14.82 -7.07
C ARG A 89 -2.79 -15.98 -6.83
N THR A 90 -1.80 -16.14 -7.69
CA THR A 90 -0.89 -17.29 -7.69
C THR A 90 0.57 -16.84 -7.71
N VAL A 91 1.49 -17.73 -7.34
CA VAL A 91 2.94 -17.50 -7.46
C VAL A 91 3.35 -17.22 -8.92
N ALA A 92 2.63 -17.81 -9.89
CA ALA A 92 2.86 -17.52 -11.31
C ALA A 92 2.50 -16.08 -11.68
N ASP A 93 1.36 -15.57 -11.18
CA ASP A 93 0.96 -14.16 -11.37
C ASP A 93 2.00 -13.21 -10.76
N MET A 94 2.51 -13.53 -9.56
CA MET A 94 3.55 -12.73 -8.90
C MET A 94 4.84 -12.70 -9.72
N ARG A 95 5.25 -13.86 -10.24
CA ARG A 95 6.44 -13.96 -11.09
C ARG A 95 6.31 -13.10 -12.34
N GLU A 96 5.14 -13.08 -12.97
CA GLU A 96 4.87 -12.26 -14.15
C GLU A 96 5.08 -10.77 -13.87
N MET A 97 4.54 -10.26 -12.75
CA MET A 97 4.71 -8.85 -12.35
C MET A 97 6.16 -8.51 -11.97
N LEU A 98 6.84 -9.41 -11.26
CA LEU A 98 8.26 -9.21 -10.91
C LEU A 98 9.16 -9.22 -12.15
N LEU A 99 8.89 -10.09 -13.12
CA LEU A 99 9.63 -10.12 -14.40
C LEU A 99 9.35 -8.88 -15.26
N ALA A 100 8.15 -8.30 -15.15
CA ALA A 100 7.80 -7.03 -15.79
C ALA A 100 8.51 -5.82 -15.17
N GLY A 101 9.16 -5.98 -14.01
CA GLY A 101 9.96 -4.96 -13.34
C GLY A 101 9.35 -4.39 -12.06
N ALA A 102 8.29 -4.99 -11.53
CA ALA A 102 7.85 -4.67 -10.18
C ALA A 102 8.89 -5.14 -9.15
N ASP A 103 9.16 -4.33 -8.13
CA ASP A 103 10.03 -4.71 -7.00
C ASP A 103 9.28 -5.54 -5.97
N LYS A 104 7.97 -5.29 -5.83
CA LYS A 104 7.10 -5.98 -4.89
C LYS A 104 5.73 -6.28 -5.51
N VAL A 105 5.10 -7.31 -4.99
CA VAL A 105 3.73 -7.69 -5.34
C VAL A 105 2.83 -7.71 -4.11
N GLY A 106 1.61 -7.18 -4.26
CA GLY A 106 0.62 -7.07 -3.20
C GLY A 106 -0.52 -8.07 -3.38
N ILE A 107 -0.80 -8.86 -2.35
CA ILE A 107 -1.93 -9.81 -2.33
C ILE A 107 -2.83 -9.57 -1.12
N ASN A 108 -4.14 -9.74 -1.30
CA ASN A 108 -5.14 -9.69 -0.22
C ASN A 108 -5.99 -10.96 -0.25
N THR A 109 -6.99 -11.02 -1.12
CA THR A 109 -7.97 -12.12 -1.18
C THR A 109 -7.32 -13.49 -1.36
N ALA A 110 -6.25 -13.59 -2.15
CA ALA A 110 -5.52 -14.83 -2.35
C ALA A 110 -4.88 -15.33 -1.05
N ALA A 111 -4.25 -14.42 -0.29
CA ALA A 111 -3.64 -14.74 0.99
C ALA A 111 -4.68 -15.25 2.01
N VAL A 112 -5.86 -14.62 2.07
CA VAL A 112 -6.93 -15.03 2.98
C VAL A 112 -7.52 -16.40 2.59
N LYS A 113 -7.75 -16.63 1.28
CA LYS A 113 -8.33 -17.89 0.78
C LYS A 113 -7.38 -19.07 0.85
N THR A 114 -6.11 -18.82 0.60
CA THR A 114 -5.06 -19.85 0.51
C THR A 114 -3.80 -19.31 1.17
N PRO A 115 -3.74 -19.28 2.51
CA PRO A 115 -2.60 -18.68 3.25
C PRO A 115 -1.23 -19.24 2.86
N HIS A 116 -1.20 -20.49 2.39
CA HIS A 116 0.02 -21.14 1.93
C HIS A 116 0.69 -20.46 0.72
N VAL A 117 -0.06 -19.65 -0.03
CA VAL A 117 0.53 -18.85 -1.14
C VAL A 117 1.58 -17.84 -0.63
N ILE A 118 1.48 -17.42 0.65
CA ILE A 118 2.48 -16.54 1.28
C ILE A 118 3.80 -17.29 1.45
N ASP A 119 3.73 -18.52 1.98
CA ASP A 119 4.90 -19.37 2.21
C ASP A 119 5.62 -19.66 0.87
N GLU A 120 4.85 -20.08 -0.14
CA GLU A 120 5.37 -20.38 -1.49
C GLU A 120 6.01 -19.15 -2.16
N ALA A 121 5.38 -17.97 -2.03
CA ALA A 121 5.91 -16.74 -2.61
C ALA A 121 7.20 -16.27 -1.89
N ALA A 122 7.23 -16.37 -0.55
CA ALA A 122 8.40 -16.04 0.24
C ALA A 122 9.59 -16.97 -0.08
N GLU A 123 9.33 -18.26 -0.28
CA GLU A 123 10.35 -19.23 -0.70
C GLU A 123 10.85 -18.95 -2.14
N ALA A 124 9.94 -18.63 -3.06
CA ALA A 124 10.27 -18.45 -4.47
C ALA A 124 11.00 -17.14 -4.79
N PHE A 125 10.69 -16.05 -4.09
CA PHE A 125 11.14 -14.69 -4.43
C PHE A 125 11.86 -13.97 -3.28
N GLY A 126 11.77 -14.49 -2.06
CA GLY A 126 12.18 -13.80 -0.85
C GLY A 126 11.06 -12.93 -0.25
N CYS A 127 11.02 -12.82 1.06
CA CYS A 127 9.99 -12.06 1.79
C CYS A 127 9.91 -10.59 1.34
N GLN A 128 11.04 -9.96 0.99
CA GLN A 128 11.11 -8.55 0.59
C GLN A 128 10.27 -8.19 -0.64
N CYS A 129 9.91 -9.19 -1.48
CA CYS A 129 9.08 -8.99 -2.66
C CYS A 129 7.57 -9.11 -2.37
N LEU A 130 7.19 -9.50 -1.15
CA LEU A 130 5.81 -9.84 -0.84
C LEU A 130 5.17 -8.85 0.15
N VAL A 131 4.14 -8.15 -0.31
CA VAL A 131 3.28 -7.30 0.50
C VAL A 131 1.93 -7.99 0.70
N VAL A 132 1.49 -8.14 1.95
CA VAL A 132 0.12 -8.60 2.21
C VAL A 132 -0.75 -7.39 2.54
N ALA A 133 -1.74 -7.13 1.68
CA ALA A 133 -2.72 -6.08 1.91
C ALA A 133 -3.84 -6.61 2.82
N ILE A 134 -4.17 -5.82 3.85
CA ILE A 134 -5.21 -6.12 4.84
C ILE A 134 -6.20 -4.96 4.84
N ASP A 135 -7.41 -5.20 4.33
CA ASP A 135 -8.53 -4.28 4.47
C ASP A 135 -9.25 -4.61 5.77
N ALA A 136 -9.27 -3.68 6.72
CA ALA A 136 -9.80 -3.90 8.05
C ALA A 136 -10.91 -2.91 8.39
N LYS A 137 -11.97 -3.40 9.02
CA LYS A 137 -13.10 -2.60 9.48
C LYS A 137 -13.40 -2.88 10.94
N ARG A 138 -13.66 -1.83 11.72
CA ARG A 138 -14.00 -1.97 13.14
C ARG A 138 -15.28 -2.77 13.31
N ASN A 139 -15.28 -3.68 14.27
CA ASN A 139 -16.42 -4.52 14.59
C ASN A 139 -17.01 -4.19 15.97
N ASP A 140 -18.20 -4.74 16.27
CA ASP A 140 -18.92 -4.51 17.51
C ASP A 140 -18.23 -5.10 18.76
N LYS A 141 -17.21 -5.94 18.56
CA LYS A 141 -16.41 -6.54 19.63
C LYS A 141 -15.24 -5.66 20.08
N GLY A 142 -15.09 -4.48 19.46
CA GLY A 142 -13.99 -3.54 19.78
C GLY A 142 -12.66 -3.85 19.09
N SER A 143 -12.65 -4.80 18.14
CA SER A 143 -11.53 -5.19 17.30
C SER A 143 -11.80 -4.85 15.82
N TRP A 144 -11.04 -5.43 14.88
CA TRP A 144 -11.21 -5.19 13.44
C TRP A 144 -11.32 -6.51 12.69
N THR A 145 -12.33 -6.59 11.82
CA THR A 145 -12.54 -7.71 10.91
C THR A 145 -11.83 -7.49 9.59
N VAL A 146 -11.14 -8.53 9.10
CA VAL A 146 -10.52 -8.54 7.77
C VAL A 146 -11.58 -8.66 6.68
N TYR A 147 -11.42 -7.89 5.61
CA TYR A 147 -12.28 -7.94 4.42
C TYR A 147 -11.48 -8.38 3.19
N THR A 148 -12.18 -9.00 2.25
CA THR A 148 -11.67 -9.46 0.96
C THR A 148 -12.43 -8.82 -0.19
N HIS A 149 -11.94 -9.08 -1.45
CA HIS A 149 -12.58 -8.59 -2.68
C HIS A 149 -12.76 -7.06 -2.70
N GLY A 150 -11.71 -6.32 -2.29
CA GLY A 150 -11.76 -4.84 -2.24
C GLY A 150 -12.79 -4.34 -1.22
N GLY A 151 -12.82 -4.92 -0.04
CA GLY A 151 -13.68 -4.50 1.07
C GLY A 151 -15.14 -4.96 0.97
N ARG A 152 -15.48 -5.87 0.07
CA ARG A 152 -16.89 -6.26 -0.17
C ARG A 152 -17.35 -7.42 0.70
N HIS A 153 -16.46 -8.31 1.12
CA HIS A 153 -16.80 -9.53 1.84
C HIS A 153 -16.07 -9.58 3.18
N PRO A 154 -16.79 -9.53 4.31
CA PRO A 154 -16.20 -9.76 5.62
C PRO A 154 -15.75 -11.22 5.75
N THR A 155 -14.74 -11.44 6.59
CA THR A 155 -14.25 -12.77 6.99
C THR A 155 -14.47 -12.96 8.48
N GLU A 156 -14.13 -14.16 9.00
CA GLU A 156 -14.08 -14.42 10.44
C GLU A 156 -12.73 -14.03 11.09
N LEU A 157 -11.78 -13.48 10.29
CA LEU A 157 -10.44 -13.18 10.76
C LEU A 157 -10.39 -11.82 11.48
N ASP A 158 -9.72 -11.82 12.64
CA ASP A 158 -9.29 -10.59 13.29
C ASP A 158 -8.06 -10.02 12.58
N ALA A 159 -8.04 -8.70 12.37
CA ALA A 159 -6.99 -8.07 11.57
C ALA A 159 -5.60 -8.12 12.26
N VAL A 160 -5.54 -8.05 13.58
CA VAL A 160 -4.28 -8.11 14.34
C VAL A 160 -3.74 -9.53 14.35
N GLU A 161 -4.60 -10.52 14.58
CA GLU A 161 -4.22 -11.94 14.54
C GLU A 161 -3.78 -12.34 13.13
N TRP A 162 -4.49 -11.89 12.10
CA TRP A 162 -4.13 -12.12 10.71
C TRP A 162 -2.80 -11.47 10.33
N ALA A 163 -2.55 -10.25 10.77
CA ALA A 163 -1.27 -9.58 10.58
C ALA A 163 -0.10 -10.38 11.18
N ALA A 164 -0.26 -10.90 12.39
CA ALA A 164 0.73 -11.76 13.03
C ALA A 164 0.92 -13.09 12.24
N GLU A 165 -0.16 -13.68 11.70
CA GLU A 165 -0.09 -14.89 10.90
C GLU A 165 0.67 -14.67 9.59
N VAL A 166 0.36 -13.60 8.84
CA VAL A 166 1.06 -13.33 7.57
C VAL A 166 2.54 -13.00 7.78
N CYS A 167 2.88 -12.34 8.89
CA CYS A 167 4.27 -12.11 9.29
C CYS A 167 5.00 -13.44 9.54
N ARG A 168 4.39 -14.38 10.27
CA ARG A 168 4.99 -15.71 10.53
C ARG A 168 5.15 -16.54 9.26
N ARG A 169 4.28 -16.38 8.26
CA ARG A 169 4.35 -17.06 6.96
C ARG A 169 5.40 -16.50 6.01
N GLY A 170 6.02 -15.37 6.35
CA GLY A 170 7.09 -14.79 5.53
C GLY A 170 6.65 -13.64 4.63
N ALA A 171 5.54 -12.97 4.93
CA ALA A 171 5.28 -11.65 4.33
C ALA A 171 6.41 -10.69 4.71
N GLY A 172 6.85 -9.88 3.75
CA GLY A 172 7.90 -8.88 3.98
C GLY A 172 7.36 -7.54 4.45
N GLU A 173 6.08 -7.26 4.19
CA GLU A 173 5.45 -6.00 4.53
C GLU A 173 3.92 -6.13 4.59
N ILE A 174 3.27 -5.29 5.39
CA ILE A 174 1.81 -5.20 5.46
C ILE A 174 1.34 -3.85 4.92
N LEU A 175 0.43 -3.85 3.95
CA LEU A 175 -0.34 -2.68 3.53
C LEU A 175 -1.69 -2.71 4.25
N LEU A 176 -1.82 -1.90 5.29
CA LEU A 176 -2.99 -1.88 6.17
C LEU A 176 -3.94 -0.74 5.83
N THR A 177 -5.12 -1.08 5.30
CA THR A 177 -6.15 -0.10 4.97
C THR A 177 -7.29 -0.12 6.00
N SER A 178 -7.52 1.00 6.67
CA SER A 178 -8.73 1.18 7.47
C SER A 178 -9.90 1.56 6.57
N MET A 179 -10.87 0.65 6.45
CA MET A 179 -12.09 0.89 5.67
C MET A 179 -12.99 1.96 6.32
N ASP A 180 -12.88 2.17 7.62
CA ASP A 180 -13.62 3.20 8.33
C ASP A 180 -13.06 4.60 8.05
N ALA A 181 -11.75 4.70 7.87
CA ALA A 181 -11.06 5.96 7.59
C ALA A 181 -10.99 6.27 6.09
N ASP A 182 -10.96 5.24 5.22
CA ASP A 182 -10.75 5.41 3.78
C ASP A 182 -11.81 6.29 3.11
N GLY A 183 -11.32 7.26 2.33
CA GLY A 183 -12.14 8.27 1.65
C GLY A 183 -12.72 9.37 2.54
N THR A 184 -12.52 9.34 3.87
CA THR A 184 -13.07 10.34 4.79
C THR A 184 -12.27 11.64 4.86
N LYS A 185 -10.96 11.59 4.58
CA LYS A 185 -10.01 12.68 4.78
C LYS A 185 -9.86 13.15 6.25
N ASN A 186 -10.33 12.37 7.23
CA ASN A 186 -10.33 12.72 8.66
C ASN A 186 -9.12 12.20 9.45
N GLY A 187 -8.15 11.62 8.77
CA GLY A 187 -6.96 11.02 9.35
C GLY A 187 -6.96 9.50 9.27
N TYR A 188 -5.77 8.92 9.45
CA TYR A 188 -5.59 7.47 9.50
C TYR A 188 -6.17 6.88 10.80
N ASP A 189 -6.52 5.61 10.79
CA ASP A 189 -6.90 4.88 11.99
C ASP A 189 -5.66 4.56 12.84
N ILE A 190 -5.37 5.44 13.79
CA ILE A 190 -4.21 5.35 14.68
C ILE A 190 -4.29 4.08 15.55
N ALA A 191 -5.49 3.74 16.03
CA ALA A 191 -5.67 2.60 16.93
C ALA A 191 -5.43 1.27 16.21
N LEU A 192 -6.01 1.09 15.03
CA LEU A 192 -5.78 -0.07 14.17
C LEU A 192 -4.29 -0.19 13.79
N THR A 193 -3.72 0.90 13.27
CA THR A 193 -2.33 0.90 12.80
C THR A 193 -1.38 0.54 13.94
N ARG A 194 -1.57 1.12 15.12
CA ARG A 194 -0.76 0.81 16.30
C ARG A 194 -0.89 -0.64 16.73
N ALA A 195 -2.11 -1.15 16.81
CA ALA A 195 -2.36 -2.54 17.23
C ALA A 195 -1.65 -3.54 16.31
N VAL A 196 -1.69 -3.31 15.00
CA VAL A 196 -0.98 -4.15 14.02
C VAL A 196 0.53 -3.95 14.11
N SER A 197 1.03 -2.70 14.15
CA SER A 197 2.47 -2.41 14.22
C SER A 197 3.14 -2.97 15.48
N GLU A 198 2.41 -3.08 16.58
CA GLU A 198 2.92 -3.69 17.82
C GLU A 198 2.86 -5.23 17.82
N ALA A 199 2.05 -5.82 16.93
CA ALA A 199 1.89 -7.28 16.84
C ALA A 199 2.86 -7.96 15.85
N VAL A 200 3.52 -7.18 14.99
CA VAL A 200 4.40 -7.72 13.94
C VAL A 200 5.81 -7.14 14.01
N THR A 201 6.77 -7.81 13.35
CA THR A 201 8.17 -7.35 13.24
C THR A 201 8.53 -6.84 11.84
N ILE A 202 7.60 -6.95 10.90
CA ILE A 202 7.75 -6.46 9.52
C ILE A 202 7.14 -5.06 9.39
N PRO A 203 7.59 -4.24 8.41
CA PRO A 203 7.06 -2.91 8.19
C PRO A 203 5.56 -2.89 7.96
N VAL A 204 4.89 -1.84 8.47
CA VAL A 204 3.47 -1.58 8.26
C VAL A 204 3.29 -0.25 7.52
N ILE A 205 2.62 -0.32 6.38
CA ILE A 205 2.21 0.84 5.57
C ILE A 205 0.78 1.20 5.98
N ALA A 206 0.58 2.39 6.54
CA ALA A 206 -0.76 2.88 6.86
C ALA A 206 -1.47 3.43 5.62
N SER A 207 -2.71 3.03 5.41
CA SER A 207 -3.55 3.42 4.28
C SER A 207 -4.97 3.78 4.71
N GLY A 208 -5.57 4.73 4.01
CA GLY A 208 -6.94 5.20 4.23
C GLY A 208 -7.05 6.35 5.23
N GLY A 209 -7.68 7.47 4.80
CA GLY A 209 -8.01 8.60 5.65
C GLY A 209 -7.12 9.85 5.53
N ALA A 210 -6.06 9.82 4.73
CA ALA A 210 -5.19 10.98 4.51
C ALA A 210 -5.98 12.19 3.97
N GLY A 211 -5.98 13.29 4.71
CA GLY A 211 -6.63 14.53 4.28
C GLY A 211 -5.76 15.78 4.52
N LYS A 212 -4.76 15.66 5.42
CA LYS A 212 -3.80 16.71 5.75
C LYS A 212 -2.46 16.08 6.09
N VAL A 213 -1.39 16.87 5.99
CA VAL A 213 -0.03 16.42 6.33
C VAL A 213 0.13 16.06 7.81
N ASP A 214 -0.59 16.74 8.71
CA ASP A 214 -0.62 16.43 10.15
C ASP A 214 -1.07 14.98 10.42
N HIS A 215 -2.01 14.46 9.64
CA HIS A 215 -2.47 13.07 9.76
C HIS A 215 -1.35 12.06 9.54
N MET A 216 -0.36 12.40 8.69
CA MET A 216 0.81 11.56 8.44
C MET A 216 1.76 11.60 9.64
N VAL A 217 1.97 12.78 10.27
CA VAL A 217 2.73 12.88 11.51
C VAL A 217 2.13 11.98 12.59
N ASP A 218 0.81 12.06 12.77
CA ASP A 218 0.11 11.34 13.82
C ASP A 218 0.23 9.82 13.64
N VAL A 219 -0.01 9.29 12.45
CA VAL A 219 0.05 7.84 12.22
C VAL A 219 1.49 7.29 12.30
N LEU A 220 2.48 8.06 11.85
CA LEU A 220 3.89 7.67 11.95
C LEU A 220 4.38 7.68 13.40
N ARG A 221 3.91 8.61 14.22
CA ARG A 221 4.29 8.71 15.64
C ARG A 221 3.47 7.81 16.55
N TYR A 222 2.17 7.96 16.50
CA TYR A 222 1.25 7.33 17.46
C TYR A 222 0.73 5.99 16.95
N GLY A 223 0.57 5.84 15.63
CA GLY A 223 0.24 4.58 14.97
C GLY A 223 1.45 3.66 14.80
N LYS A 224 2.68 4.18 14.97
CA LYS A 224 3.95 3.46 14.77
C LYS A 224 4.12 2.88 13.35
N ALA A 225 3.43 3.44 12.36
CA ALA A 225 3.61 3.03 10.98
C ALA A 225 5.05 3.26 10.48
N ASP A 226 5.52 2.44 9.55
CA ASP A 226 6.82 2.58 8.90
C ASP A 226 6.74 3.35 7.58
N ALA A 227 5.54 3.43 7.03
CA ALA A 227 5.23 4.20 5.84
C ALA A 227 3.78 4.68 5.87
N VAL A 228 3.52 5.71 5.06
CA VAL A 228 2.16 6.19 4.77
C VAL A 228 1.89 6.10 3.29
N LEU A 229 0.74 5.53 2.94
CA LEU A 229 0.22 5.50 1.60
C LEU A 229 -0.90 6.52 1.47
N ALA A 230 -0.87 7.32 0.41
CA ALA A 230 -1.91 8.29 0.11
C ALA A 230 -2.10 8.45 -1.41
N ALA A 231 -3.34 8.72 -1.80
CA ALA A 231 -3.73 8.95 -3.19
C ALA A 231 -4.20 10.39 -3.42
N SER A 232 -5.37 10.75 -2.90
CA SER A 232 -6.07 11.99 -3.24
C SER A 232 -5.28 13.26 -2.92
N ILE A 233 -4.57 13.30 -1.80
CA ILE A 233 -3.78 14.46 -1.36
C ILE A 233 -2.67 14.83 -2.35
N PHE A 234 -2.11 13.84 -3.05
CA PHE A 234 -1.11 14.02 -4.09
C PHE A 234 -1.73 14.28 -5.46
N HIS A 235 -2.77 13.52 -5.81
CA HIS A 235 -3.41 13.60 -7.12
C HIS A 235 -4.11 14.92 -7.40
N PHE A 236 -4.70 15.53 -6.38
CA PHE A 236 -5.35 16.84 -6.55
C PHE A 236 -4.37 18.01 -6.44
N GLY A 237 -3.06 17.72 -6.26
CA GLY A 237 -2.04 18.75 -6.15
C GLY A 237 -2.16 19.61 -4.89
N GLU A 238 -2.85 19.09 -3.86
CA GLU A 238 -2.94 19.77 -2.57
C GLU A 238 -1.55 19.91 -1.93
N TYR A 239 -0.70 18.86 -2.10
CA TYR A 239 0.69 18.83 -1.67
C TYR A 239 1.54 18.02 -2.65
N THR A 240 2.81 18.40 -2.82
CA THR A 240 3.81 17.54 -3.43
C THR A 240 4.40 16.57 -2.41
N VAL A 241 5.01 15.47 -2.86
CA VAL A 241 5.73 14.56 -1.96
C VAL A 241 6.84 15.28 -1.20
N GLY A 242 7.56 16.19 -1.89
CA GLY A 242 8.60 17.00 -1.28
C GLY A 242 8.08 17.95 -0.18
N ASP A 243 6.88 18.53 -0.36
CA ASP A 243 6.24 19.37 0.68
C ASP A 243 5.93 18.53 1.92
N VAL A 244 5.34 17.35 1.73
CA VAL A 244 5.06 16.42 2.82
C VAL A 244 6.32 16.03 3.57
N LYS A 245 7.39 15.68 2.88
CA LYS A 245 8.66 15.28 3.50
C LYS A 245 9.29 16.44 4.30
N ARG A 246 9.28 17.65 3.77
CA ARG A 246 9.76 18.82 4.51
C ARG A 246 8.96 19.03 5.79
N PHE A 247 7.64 19.02 5.69
CA PHE A 247 6.76 19.16 6.85
C PHE A 247 7.01 18.07 7.91
N LEU A 248 7.14 16.82 7.50
CA LEU A 248 7.45 15.71 8.41
C LEU A 248 8.80 15.89 9.10
N GLY A 249 9.83 16.32 8.36
CA GLY A 249 11.16 16.61 8.91
C GLY A 249 11.13 17.75 9.94
N GLU A 250 10.43 18.83 9.66
CA GLU A 250 10.22 19.95 10.60
C GLU A 250 9.50 19.50 11.88
N HIS A 251 8.65 18.48 11.80
CA HIS A 251 7.97 17.89 12.94
C HIS A 251 8.76 16.71 13.54
N GLY A 252 10.05 16.53 13.21
CA GLY A 252 10.94 15.54 13.81
C GLY A 252 10.61 14.09 13.44
N VAL A 253 9.92 13.85 12.31
CA VAL A 253 9.77 12.52 11.72
C VAL A 253 10.94 12.29 10.76
N PRO A 254 11.74 11.22 10.93
CA PRO A 254 12.88 10.96 10.06
C PRO A 254 12.38 10.56 8.65
N VAL A 255 12.72 11.35 7.64
CA VAL A 255 12.41 11.12 6.22
C VAL A 255 13.67 11.32 5.37
N ARG A 256 13.69 10.72 4.19
CA ARG A 256 14.72 10.97 3.19
C ARG A 256 14.28 12.17 2.33
N LEU A 257 15.06 13.26 2.34
CA LEU A 257 14.87 14.44 1.48
C LEU A 257 15.55 14.25 0.14
#